data_af791afea8a92b480a14e934d23a3099
#
_entry.id   af791afea8a92b480a14e934d23a3099
#
_cell.length_a   1.000
_cell.length_b   1.000
_cell.length_c   1.000
_cell.angle_alpha   90.00
_cell.angle_beta   90.00
_cell.angle_gamma   90.00
#
_symmetry.space_group_name_H-M   'P 1'
#
loop_
_entity.id
_entity.type
_entity.pdbx_description
1 polymer ?
#
loop_
_entity_poly.entity_id
_entity_poly.type
_entity_poly.pdbx_seq_one_letter_code
_entity_poly.pdbx_strand_id
1 'polypeptide(L)'
;DHAIAKNPDVNYVLDASTSYLYSAKAPAELRHYAPEGKIVLILRNPIERAYSHYTMALKYGMEQESPLQAFKREAALHPAHWGQDECYLELGQYAKQ
;
A
#
# COMPACT_ATOMS: atom_id res chain seq x y z
N ASP A 1 9.91 11.19 14.03
CA ASP A 1 10.89 10.90 15.09
C ASP A 1 11.04 12.00 16.14
N HIS A 2 10.87 13.27 15.78
CA HIS A 2 11.04 14.38 16.75
C HIS A 2 9.87 14.55 17.74
N ALA A 3 8.66 14.09 17.40
CA ALA A 3 7.49 14.23 18.26
C ALA A 3 7.45 13.20 19.40
N ILE A 4 8.03 12.02 19.20
CA ILE A 4 8.02 10.91 20.15
C ILE A 4 8.97 11.20 21.32
N ALA A 5 10.12 11.80 21.05
CA ALA A 5 11.15 12.10 22.05
C ALA A 5 10.73 13.15 23.11
N LYS A 6 9.57 13.81 22.92
CA LYS A 6 9.14 14.93 23.79
C LYS A 6 8.05 14.57 24.81
N ASN A 7 7.48 13.37 24.76
CA ASN A 7 6.40 12.99 25.67
C ASN A 7 6.74 11.67 26.39
N PRO A 8 7.23 11.74 27.65
CA PRO A 8 7.61 10.55 28.42
C PRO A 8 6.42 9.65 28.79
N ASP A 9 5.20 10.14 28.65
CA ASP A 9 3.98 9.37 28.98
C ASP A 9 3.43 8.58 27.79
N VAL A 10 4.09 8.59 26.64
CA VAL A 10 3.67 7.83 25.46
C VAL A 10 4.05 6.36 25.61
N ASN A 11 3.05 5.51 25.78
CA ASN A 11 3.23 4.05 25.86
C ASN A 11 3.26 3.36 24.50
N TYR A 12 2.64 3.97 23.48
CA TYR A 12 2.53 3.39 22.13
C TYR A 12 2.68 4.47 21.06
N VAL A 13 3.34 4.11 19.98
CA VAL A 13 3.42 4.89 18.76
C VAL A 13 2.74 4.12 17.66
N LEU A 14 1.80 4.75 16.97
CA LEU A 14 1.11 4.20 15.81
C LEU A 14 1.72 4.80 14.53
N ASP A 15 2.16 3.93 13.63
CA ASP A 15 2.45 4.28 12.24
C ASP A 15 1.40 3.62 11.34
N ALA A 16 0.65 4.43 10.60
CA ALA A 16 -0.44 4.00 9.73
C ALA A 16 -0.06 4.12 8.24
N SER A 17 1.12 3.69 7.89
CA SER A 17 1.63 3.75 6.52
C SER A 17 1.04 2.61 5.66
N THR A 18 0.28 2.96 4.64
CA THR A 18 -0.39 1.98 3.78
C THR A 18 0.57 1.29 2.79
N SER A 19 1.74 1.85 2.56
CA SER A 19 2.72 1.36 1.59
C SER A 19 3.65 0.26 2.10
N TYR A 20 3.69 0.00 3.40
CA TYR A 20 4.59 -1.02 3.98
C TYR A 20 4.30 -2.44 3.48
N LEU A 21 3.03 -2.76 3.26
CA LEU A 21 2.63 -4.08 2.79
C LEU A 21 3.23 -4.45 1.43
N TYR A 22 3.47 -3.45 0.57
CA TYR A 22 3.97 -3.66 -0.80
C TYR A 22 5.49 -3.56 -0.90
N SER A 23 6.15 -3.13 0.16
CA SER A 23 7.59 -2.92 0.17
C SER A 23 8.33 -4.19 0.57
N ALA A 24 9.12 -4.73 -0.34
CA ALA A 24 10.00 -5.87 -0.04
C ALA A 24 11.03 -5.58 1.07
N LYS A 25 11.32 -4.32 1.34
CA LYS A 25 12.29 -3.89 2.38
C LYS A 25 11.63 -3.64 3.73
N ALA A 26 10.36 -3.25 3.75
CA ALA A 26 9.67 -2.83 4.97
C ALA A 26 9.69 -3.88 6.09
N PRO A 27 9.51 -5.19 5.85
CA PRO A 27 9.57 -6.18 6.92
C PRO A 27 10.92 -6.21 7.64
N ALA A 28 12.02 -6.12 6.90
CA ALA A 28 13.37 -6.11 7.49
C ALA A 28 13.64 -4.82 8.26
N GLU A 29 13.25 -3.68 7.71
CA GLU A 29 13.40 -2.38 8.37
C GLU A 29 12.54 -2.29 9.64
N LEU A 30 11.29 -2.73 9.59
CA LEU A 30 10.41 -2.76 10.75
C LEU A 30 10.97 -3.65 11.86
N ARG A 31 11.49 -4.81 11.50
CA ARG A 31 12.12 -5.72 12.45
C ARG A 31 13.38 -5.11 13.08
N HIS A 32 14.14 -4.35 12.30
CA HIS A 32 15.35 -3.68 12.78
C HIS A 32 15.05 -2.54 13.77
N TYR A 33 14.09 -1.66 13.41
CA TYR A 33 13.79 -0.47 14.21
C TYR A 33 12.79 -0.71 15.34
N ALA A 34 11.91 -1.71 15.19
CA ALA A 34 10.88 -2.02 16.17
C ALA A 34 10.71 -3.55 16.35
N PRO A 35 11.70 -4.25 16.91
CA PRO A 35 11.68 -5.72 17.02
C PRO A 35 10.50 -6.24 17.84
N GLU A 36 9.98 -5.48 18.79
CA GLU A 36 8.81 -5.78 19.61
C GLU A 36 7.52 -5.13 19.07
N GLY A 37 7.61 -4.51 17.90
CA GLY A 37 6.48 -3.85 17.26
C GLY A 37 5.38 -4.83 16.88
N LYS A 38 4.13 -4.45 17.13
CA LYS A 38 2.96 -5.22 16.70
C LYS A 38 2.48 -4.71 15.36
N ILE A 39 2.28 -5.63 14.41
CA ILE A 39 1.81 -5.31 13.06
C ILE A 39 0.32 -5.66 12.97
N VAL A 40 -0.47 -4.70 12.52
CA VAL A 40 -1.90 -4.89 12.22
C VAL A 40 -2.08 -4.73 10.72
N LEU A 41 -2.59 -5.79 10.08
CA LEU A 41 -2.92 -5.78 8.65
C LEU A 41 -4.43 -5.69 8.48
N ILE A 42 -4.88 -4.70 7.70
CA ILE A 42 -6.28 -4.56 7.30
C ILE A 42 -6.35 -4.83 5.80
N LEU A 43 -6.90 -5.96 5.44
CA LEU A 43 -7.05 -6.39 4.05
C LEU A 43 -8.50 -6.24 3.60
N ARG A 44 -8.67 -6.01 2.31
CA ARG A 44 -9.97 -5.91 1.66
C ARG A 44 -10.05 -6.91 0.51
N ASN A 45 -11.26 -7.23 0.05
CA ASN A 45 -11.45 -7.99 -1.17
C ASN A 45 -10.63 -7.34 -2.31
N PRO A 46 -9.73 -8.10 -2.99
CA PRO A 46 -8.81 -7.51 -3.97
C PRO A 46 -9.51 -6.84 -5.15
N ILE A 47 -10.66 -7.39 -5.59
CA ILE A 47 -11.45 -6.81 -6.70
C ILE A 47 -12.04 -5.46 -6.29
N GLU A 48 -12.66 -5.40 -5.12
CA GLU A 48 -13.22 -4.15 -4.59
C GLU A 48 -12.12 -3.11 -4.34
N ARG A 49 -10.97 -3.55 -3.87
CA ARG A 49 -9.82 -2.69 -3.66
C ARG A 49 -9.33 -2.09 -4.99
N ALA A 50 -9.16 -2.94 -6.04
CA ALA A 50 -8.71 -2.50 -7.35
C ALA A 50 -9.68 -1.47 -7.95
N TYR A 51 -10.98 -1.74 -7.87
CA TYR A 51 -11.99 -0.81 -8.36
C TYR A 51 -12.03 0.50 -7.58
N SER A 52 -11.88 0.44 -6.26
CA SER A 52 -11.82 1.62 -5.41
C SER A 52 -10.57 2.49 -5.72
N HIS A 53 -9.43 1.86 -5.97
CA HIS A 53 -8.20 2.55 -6.37
C HIS A 53 -8.37 3.22 -7.73
N TYR A 54 -8.93 2.50 -8.71
CA TYR A 54 -9.25 3.05 -10.02
C TYR A 54 -10.17 4.28 -9.93
N THR A 55 -11.25 4.21 -9.15
CA THR A 55 -12.18 5.35 -8.98
C THR A 55 -11.52 6.55 -8.31
N MET A 56 -10.58 6.30 -7.41
CA MET A 56 -9.76 7.35 -6.82
C MET A 56 -8.84 8.01 -7.85
N ALA A 57 -8.15 7.21 -8.68
CA ALA A 57 -7.30 7.71 -9.76
C ALA A 57 -8.08 8.55 -10.77
N LEU A 58 -9.29 8.13 -11.15
CA LEU A 58 -10.20 8.94 -11.97
C LEU A 58 -10.53 10.28 -11.31
N LYS A 59 -10.88 10.26 -10.04
CA LYS A 59 -11.25 11.47 -9.28
C LYS A 59 -10.13 12.50 -9.24
N TYR A 60 -8.87 12.04 -9.18
CA TYR A 60 -7.71 12.91 -9.16
C TYR A 60 -7.12 13.20 -10.56
N GLY A 61 -7.76 12.72 -11.63
CA GLY A 61 -7.31 12.95 -13.01
C GLY A 61 -6.07 12.16 -13.40
N MET A 62 -5.65 11.18 -12.60
CA MET A 62 -4.50 10.31 -12.88
C MET A 62 -4.85 9.18 -13.85
N GLU A 63 -6.13 8.87 -14.00
CA GLU A 63 -6.64 7.87 -14.93
C GLU A 63 -7.70 8.49 -15.85
N GLN A 64 -7.75 8.06 -17.11
CA GLN A 64 -8.71 8.54 -18.12
C GLN A 64 -9.35 7.41 -18.91
N GLU A 65 -8.84 6.19 -18.81
CA GLU A 65 -9.37 5.02 -19.50
C GLU A 65 -10.53 4.40 -18.75
N SER A 66 -11.29 3.55 -19.45
CA SER A 66 -12.32 2.74 -18.80
C SER A 66 -11.69 1.69 -17.86
N PRO A 67 -12.42 1.19 -16.85
CA PRO A 67 -11.86 0.21 -15.89
C PRO A 67 -11.27 -1.02 -16.61
N LEU A 68 -11.97 -1.50 -17.62
CA LEU A 68 -11.53 -2.67 -18.39
C LEU A 68 -10.22 -2.41 -19.14
N GLN A 69 -10.06 -1.22 -19.70
CA GLN A 69 -8.85 -0.84 -20.43
C GLN A 69 -7.69 -0.64 -19.47
N ALA A 70 -7.89 0.07 -18.36
CA ALA A 70 -6.89 0.29 -17.34
C ALA A 70 -6.35 -1.04 -16.76
N PHE A 71 -7.25 -1.97 -16.42
CA PHE A 71 -6.86 -3.28 -15.88
C PHE A 71 -6.17 -4.17 -16.93
N LYS A 72 -6.60 -4.14 -18.20
CA LYS A 72 -5.91 -4.85 -19.28
C LYS A 72 -4.52 -4.28 -19.54
N ARG A 73 -4.38 -2.96 -19.50
CA ARG A 73 -3.08 -2.30 -19.63
C ARG A 73 -2.13 -2.76 -18.54
N GLU A 74 -2.55 -2.74 -17.27
CA GLU A 74 -1.73 -3.22 -16.17
C GLU A 74 -1.35 -4.69 -16.32
N ALA A 75 -2.31 -5.55 -16.67
CA ALA A 75 -2.04 -6.99 -16.87
C ALA A 75 -1.05 -7.28 -18.01
N ALA A 76 -0.93 -6.39 -19.00
CA ALA A 76 0.01 -6.50 -20.10
C ALA A 76 1.42 -5.95 -19.75
N LEU A 77 1.52 -5.03 -18.81
CA LEU A 77 2.75 -4.40 -18.36
C LEU A 77 3.37 -5.19 -17.21
N HIS A 78 4.09 -6.25 -17.48
CA HIS A 78 4.81 -7.02 -16.45
C HIS A 78 6.03 -6.29 -15.91
N PRO A 79 6.34 -6.50 -14.65
CA PRO A 79 5.59 -6.37 -13.41
C PRO A 79 5.45 -4.90 -13.04
N ALA A 80 4.42 -4.57 -12.31
CA ALA A 80 4.25 -3.21 -11.80
C ALA A 80 5.43 -2.82 -10.92
N HIS A 81 5.91 -1.61 -11.10
CA HIS A 81 6.91 -1.04 -10.22
C HIS A 81 6.21 -0.48 -8.99
N TRP A 82 6.72 -0.84 -7.82
CA TRP A 82 6.25 -0.29 -6.56
C TRP A 82 6.21 1.26 -6.62
N GLY A 83 5.09 1.85 -6.22
CA GLY A 83 4.89 3.30 -6.23
C GLY A 83 4.30 3.87 -7.53
N GLN A 84 3.90 3.04 -8.48
CA GLN A 84 3.10 3.50 -9.62
C GLN A 84 1.63 3.59 -9.25
N ASP A 85 1.03 4.74 -9.55
CA ASP A 85 -0.36 5.04 -9.19
C ASP A 85 -1.38 4.16 -9.92
N GLU A 86 -0.99 3.49 -11.00
CA GLU A 86 -1.85 2.67 -11.87
C GLU A 86 -1.76 1.17 -11.58
N CYS A 87 -1.19 0.76 -10.46
CA CYS A 87 -1.09 -0.66 -10.06
C CYS A 87 -2.35 -1.13 -9.33
N TYR A 88 -3.45 -1.27 -10.07
CA TYR A 88 -4.75 -1.63 -9.50
C TYR A 88 -4.83 -3.11 -9.07
N LEU A 89 -4.32 -4.02 -9.89
CA LEU A 89 -4.43 -5.45 -9.69
C LEU A 89 -3.32 -5.99 -8.79
N GLU A 90 -2.09 -5.59 -9.05
CA GLU A 90 -0.91 -6.14 -8.37
C GLU A 90 -0.92 -5.84 -6.88
N LEU A 91 -1.30 -4.63 -6.48
CA LEU A 91 -1.40 -4.26 -5.08
C LEU A 91 -2.47 -5.03 -4.29
N GLY A 92 -3.27 -5.86 -4.94
CA GLY A 92 -4.24 -6.78 -4.34
C GLY A 92 -3.76 -8.23 -4.23
N GLN A 93 -2.55 -8.52 -4.66
CA GLN A 93 -2.01 -9.89 -4.63
C GLN A 93 -1.36 -10.20 -3.27
N TYR A 94 -2.11 -10.08 -2.20
CA TYR A 94 -1.63 -10.17 -0.81
C TYR A 94 -0.83 -11.44 -0.49
N ALA A 95 -1.11 -12.56 -1.15
CA ALA A 95 -0.38 -13.79 -0.94
C ALA A 95 1.07 -13.78 -1.48
N LYS A 96 1.42 -12.75 -2.27
CA LYS A 96 2.77 -12.58 -2.82
C LYS A 96 3.57 -11.51 -2.06
N GLN A 97 2.92 -10.78 -1.20
CA GLN A 97 3.48 -9.68 -0.43
C GLN A 97 3.81 -10.10 1.00
#